data_839233f261f1b1896f6186c576ec8293
#
_entry.id   839233f261f1b1896f6186c576ec8293
#
_cell.length_a   1.000
_cell.length_b   1.000
_cell.length_c   1.000
_cell.angle_alpha   90.00
_cell.angle_beta   90.00
_cell.angle_gamma   90.00
#
_symmetry.space_group_name_H-M   'P 1'
#
loop_
_entity.id
_entity.type
_entity.pdbx_description
1 polymer ?
#
loop_
_entity_poly.entity_id
_entity_poly.type
_entity_poly.pdbx_seq_one_letter_code
_entity_poly.pdbx_strand_id
1 'polypeptide(L)'
;MEKVLLLTDKPFAQVAIDGIQKVVSEAGYELKLCEKYGTDLARVKRVAADVDAMIIRSDKVTPEIMDAAPNLKIIVRAGAGYDNVDLEAATQRGICVM
;
A
#
# COMPACT_ATOMS: atom_id res chain seq x y z
N MET A 1 10.00 11.48 8.42
CA MET A 1 9.34 11.61 7.10
C MET A 1 8.37 10.46 6.92
N GLU A 2 7.15 10.76 6.53
CA GLU A 2 6.16 9.72 6.29
C GLU A 2 6.42 9.02 4.96
N LYS A 3 6.13 7.74 4.91
CA LYS A 3 6.39 6.89 3.75
C LYS A 3 5.11 6.30 3.21
N VAL A 4 4.96 6.34 1.88
CA VAL A 4 3.83 5.77 1.17
C VAL A 4 4.33 4.61 0.31
N LEU A 5 3.71 3.45 0.45
CA LEU A 5 4.03 2.27 -0.34
C LEU A 5 3.02 2.13 -1.47
N LEU A 6 3.51 2.13 -2.71
CA LEU A 6 2.70 1.73 -3.86
C LEU A 6 2.91 0.23 -4.05
N LEU A 7 1.93 -0.56 -3.63
CA LEU A 7 1.97 -2.02 -3.67
C LEU A 7 1.09 -2.49 -4.83
N THR A 8 1.71 -3.03 -5.86
CA THR A 8 0.98 -3.53 -7.01
C THR A 8 1.72 -4.69 -7.68
N ASP A 9 1.07 -5.85 -7.77
CA ASP A 9 1.63 -6.99 -8.48
C ASP A 9 1.63 -6.74 -9.99
N LYS A 10 0.58 -6.09 -10.48
CA LYS A 10 0.49 -5.64 -11.88
C LYS A 10 0.92 -4.17 -11.93
N PRO A 11 2.03 -3.86 -12.59
CA PRO A 11 2.52 -2.48 -12.63
C PRO A 11 1.51 -1.50 -13.21
N PHE A 12 1.43 -0.31 -12.64
CA PHE A 12 0.71 0.80 -13.24
C PHE A 12 1.44 1.29 -14.49
N ALA A 13 0.70 1.97 -15.39
CA ALA A 13 1.34 2.71 -16.46
C ALA A 13 2.31 3.76 -15.87
N GLN A 14 3.40 4.01 -16.56
CA GLN A 14 4.44 4.94 -16.07
C GLN A 14 3.87 6.33 -15.79
N VAL A 15 2.94 6.81 -16.61
CA VAL A 15 2.32 8.12 -16.41
C VAL A 15 1.52 8.18 -15.09
N ALA A 16 0.91 7.07 -14.69
CA ALA A 16 0.18 7.01 -13.42
C ALA A 16 1.15 7.02 -12.24
N ILE A 17 2.27 6.29 -12.35
CA ILE A 17 3.30 6.28 -11.31
C ILE A 17 3.91 7.67 -11.15
N ASP A 18 4.21 8.35 -12.25
CA ASP A 18 4.77 9.69 -12.22
C ASP A 18 3.82 10.68 -11.53
N GLY A 19 2.52 10.58 -11.80
CA GLY A 19 1.51 11.41 -11.16
C GLY A 19 1.42 11.16 -9.66
N ILE A 20 1.45 9.91 -9.24
CA ILE A 20 1.42 9.54 -7.82
C ILE A 20 2.68 10.04 -7.12
N GLN A 21 3.83 9.85 -7.75
CA GLN A 21 5.11 10.29 -7.18
C GLN A 21 5.15 11.81 -7.01
N LYS A 22 4.63 12.55 -7.97
CA LYS A 22 4.55 14.00 -7.89
C LYS A 22 3.72 14.45 -6.70
N VAL A 23 2.53 13.88 -6.53
CA VAL A 23 1.63 14.23 -5.43
C VAL A 23 2.27 13.89 -4.08
N VAL A 24 2.86 12.71 -3.97
CA VAL A 24 3.51 12.26 -2.75
C VAL A 24 4.70 13.16 -2.39
N SER A 25 5.51 13.51 -3.38
CA SER A 25 6.68 14.39 -3.17
C SER A 25 6.27 15.79 -2.77
N GLU A 26 5.22 16.34 -3.38
CA GLU A 26 4.71 17.67 -3.05
C GLU A 26 4.16 17.73 -1.63
N ALA A 27 3.63 16.61 -1.13
CA ALA A 27 3.15 16.50 0.24
C ALA A 27 4.29 16.31 1.26
N GLY A 28 5.52 16.16 0.81
CA GLY A 28 6.67 15.95 1.68
C GLY A 28 6.87 14.51 2.12
N TYR A 29 6.26 13.56 1.42
CA TYR A 29 6.36 12.13 1.76
C TYR A 29 7.32 11.43 0.82
N GLU A 30 7.80 10.26 1.24
CA GLU A 30 8.64 9.39 0.44
C GLU A 30 7.79 8.28 -0.18
N LEU A 31 7.92 8.03 -1.48
CA LEU A 31 7.24 6.95 -2.17
C LEU A 31 8.15 5.74 -2.30
N LYS A 32 7.67 4.60 -1.85
CA LYS A 32 8.29 3.30 -2.09
C LYS A 32 7.46 2.52 -3.10
N LEU A 33 8.12 1.74 -3.94
CA LEU A 33 7.47 0.97 -4.98
C LEU A 33 7.73 -0.52 -4.75
N CYS A 34 6.67 -1.33 -4.73
CA CYS A 34 6.77 -2.78 -4.66
C CYS A 34 5.90 -3.38 -5.76
N GLU A 35 6.54 -3.77 -6.87
CA GLU A 35 5.86 -4.31 -8.03
C GLU A 35 6.27 -5.75 -8.26
N LYS A 36 5.43 -6.50 -8.97
CA LYS A 36 5.73 -7.87 -9.42
C LYS A 36 6.21 -8.78 -8.28
N TYR A 37 5.61 -8.62 -7.11
CA TYR A 37 6.00 -9.43 -5.95
C TYR A 37 5.48 -10.87 -6.04
N GLY A 38 4.46 -11.16 -6.86
CA GLY A 38 3.90 -12.50 -7.04
C GLY A 38 3.43 -13.10 -5.72
N THR A 39 4.11 -14.15 -5.29
CA THR A 39 3.83 -14.83 -4.01
C THR A 39 4.89 -14.52 -2.95
N ASP A 40 5.77 -13.57 -3.21
CA ASP A 40 6.85 -13.22 -2.28
C ASP A 40 6.33 -12.29 -1.17
N LEU A 41 5.59 -12.87 -0.23
CA LEU A 41 5.04 -12.12 0.90
C LEU A 41 6.12 -11.61 1.84
N ALA A 42 7.25 -12.30 1.94
CA ALA A 42 8.36 -11.85 2.77
C ALA A 42 8.90 -10.51 2.28
N ARG A 43 8.97 -10.32 0.97
CA ARG A 43 9.37 -9.05 0.37
C ARG A 43 8.35 -7.96 0.68
N VAL A 44 7.06 -8.26 0.53
CA VAL A 44 5.98 -7.31 0.83
C VAL A 44 6.03 -6.87 2.30
N LYS A 45 6.17 -7.81 3.22
CA LYS A 45 6.27 -7.50 4.65
C LYS A 45 7.46 -6.62 4.98
N ARG A 46 8.60 -6.91 4.38
CA ARG A 46 9.83 -6.16 4.61
C ARG A 46 9.70 -4.71 4.13
N VAL A 47 9.11 -4.52 2.95
CA VAL A 47 8.92 -3.18 2.39
C VAL A 47 7.87 -2.41 3.17
N ALA A 48 6.84 -3.07 3.68
CA ALA A 48 5.74 -2.45 4.42
C ALA A 48 6.10 -2.09 5.87
N ALA A 49 7.21 -2.58 6.39
CA ALA A 49 7.53 -2.49 7.82
C ALA A 49 7.59 -1.06 8.37
N ASP A 50 7.91 -0.08 7.54
CA ASP A 50 8.11 1.30 7.98
C ASP A 50 7.21 2.31 7.25
N VAL A 51 6.18 1.85 6.53
CA VAL A 51 5.31 2.75 5.78
C VAL A 51 4.11 3.20 6.61
N ASP A 52 3.64 4.41 6.34
CA ASP A 52 2.50 5.01 7.02
C ASP A 52 1.22 4.91 6.22
N ALA A 53 1.33 4.81 4.90
CA ALA A 53 0.21 4.69 3.98
C ALA A 53 0.55 3.70 2.87
N MET A 54 -0.49 3.11 2.28
CA MET A 54 -0.34 2.13 1.22
C MET A 54 -1.35 2.44 0.12
N ILE A 55 -0.88 2.41 -1.12
CA ILE A 55 -1.74 2.53 -2.31
C ILE A 55 -1.71 1.18 -3.00
N ILE A 56 -2.86 0.60 -3.22
CA ILE A 56 -3.00 -0.69 -3.88
C ILE A 56 -3.94 -0.59 -5.07
N ARG A 57 -3.91 -1.57 -5.95
CA ARG A 57 -4.82 -1.67 -7.08
C ARG A 57 -5.78 -2.84 -6.88
N SER A 58 -5.37 -4.04 -7.23
CA SER A 58 -6.17 -5.24 -7.02
C SER A 58 -5.50 -6.22 -6.07
N ASP A 59 -4.50 -5.76 -5.36
CA ASP A 59 -3.70 -6.57 -4.47
C ASP A 59 -4.47 -6.89 -3.19
N LYS A 60 -4.20 -8.05 -2.61
CA LYS A 60 -4.83 -8.46 -1.36
C LYS A 60 -4.01 -7.98 -0.19
N VAL A 61 -4.64 -7.27 0.72
CA VAL A 61 -4.03 -6.87 1.98
C VAL A 61 -4.67 -7.68 3.10
N THR A 62 -3.92 -8.63 3.61
CA THR A 62 -4.36 -9.57 4.64
C THR A 62 -3.98 -9.07 6.03
N PRO A 63 -4.56 -9.64 7.11
CA PRO A 63 -4.11 -9.31 8.46
C PRO A 63 -2.62 -9.52 8.66
N GLU A 64 -2.03 -10.50 8.00
CA GLU A 64 -0.60 -10.77 8.09
C GLU A 64 0.24 -9.59 7.56
N ILE A 65 -0.18 -9.01 6.44
CA ILE A 65 0.50 -7.83 5.89
C ILE A 65 0.29 -6.62 6.79
N MET A 66 -0.91 -6.44 7.34
CA MET A 66 -1.20 -5.34 8.26
C MET A 66 -0.34 -5.43 9.51
N ASP A 67 -0.15 -6.62 10.06
CA ASP A 67 0.69 -6.83 11.24
C ASP A 67 2.16 -6.54 10.95
N ALA A 68 2.59 -6.74 9.72
CA ALA A 68 3.95 -6.41 9.29
C ALA A 68 4.17 -4.92 9.06
N ALA A 69 3.11 -4.12 9.09
CA ALA A 69 3.16 -2.68 8.86
C ALA A 69 2.63 -1.92 10.08
N PRO A 70 3.39 -1.88 11.18
CA PRO A 70 2.89 -1.34 12.45
C PRO A 70 2.57 0.16 12.41
N ASN A 71 3.14 0.90 11.46
CA ASN A 71 2.88 2.32 11.33
C ASN A 71 1.77 2.64 10.30
N LEU A 72 1.23 1.63 9.65
CA LEU A 72 0.22 1.82 8.61
C LEU A 72 -1.07 2.38 9.18
N LYS A 73 -1.52 3.51 8.63
CA LYS A 73 -2.71 4.22 9.10
C LYS A 73 -3.81 4.26 8.06
N ILE A 74 -3.46 4.18 6.78
CA ILE A 74 -4.42 4.31 5.69
C ILE A 74 -4.02 3.42 4.51
N ILE A 75 -5.03 2.82 3.89
CA ILE A 75 -4.90 2.07 2.65
C ILE A 75 -5.82 2.72 1.62
N VAL A 76 -5.26 3.14 0.49
CA VAL A 76 -6.02 3.72 -0.61
C VAL A 76 -6.07 2.70 -1.75
N ARG A 77 -7.28 2.42 -2.22
CA ARG A 77 -7.49 1.52 -3.36
C ARG A 77 -7.63 2.33 -4.63
N ALA A 78 -6.74 2.11 -5.57
CA ALA A 78 -6.73 2.81 -6.85
C ALA A 78 -7.56 2.12 -7.93
N GLY A 79 -8.25 1.03 -7.59
CA GLY A 79 -9.10 0.28 -8.50
C GLY A 79 -10.51 0.13 -7.96
N ALA A 80 -11.39 -0.50 -8.75
CA ALA A 80 -12.73 -0.85 -8.32
C ALA A 80 -12.71 -2.16 -7.54
N GLY A 81 -13.52 -2.25 -6.49
CA GLY A 81 -13.68 -3.47 -5.72
C GLY A 81 -13.24 -3.33 -4.27
N TYR A 82 -13.91 -4.09 -3.41
CA TYR A 82 -13.71 -4.00 -1.97
C TYR A 82 -13.15 -5.28 -1.36
N ASP A 83 -13.07 -6.35 -2.16
CA ASP A 83 -12.76 -7.69 -1.66
C ASP A 83 -11.27 -7.93 -1.44
N ASN A 84 -10.45 -7.01 -1.88
CA ASN A 84 -9.00 -7.16 -1.82
C ASN A 84 -8.40 -6.70 -0.49
N VAL A 85 -9.18 -6.07 0.38
CA VAL A 85 -8.71 -5.65 1.71
C VAL A 85 -9.63 -6.25 2.76
N ASP A 86 -9.04 -6.84 3.79
CA ASP A 86 -9.78 -7.32 4.95
C ASP A 86 -10.19 -6.12 5.80
N LEU A 87 -11.40 -5.62 5.58
CA LEU A 87 -11.90 -4.40 6.23
C LEU A 87 -12.04 -4.57 7.74
N GLU A 88 -12.46 -5.75 8.19
CA GLU A 88 -12.59 -6.03 9.61
C GLU A 88 -11.23 -5.98 10.31
N ALA A 89 -10.23 -6.63 9.73
CA ALA A 89 -8.88 -6.62 10.26
C ALA A 89 -8.29 -5.20 10.27
N ALA A 90 -8.56 -4.41 9.24
CA ALA A 90 -8.12 -3.01 9.17
C ALA A 90 -8.76 -2.19 10.29
N THR A 91 -10.05 -2.34 10.50
CA THR A 91 -10.79 -1.64 11.54
C THR A 91 -10.23 -1.99 12.93
N GLN A 92 -9.95 -3.25 13.18
CA GLN A 92 -9.39 -3.71 14.45
C GLN A 92 -8.01 -3.09 14.73
N ARG A 93 -7.29 -2.73 13.69
CA ARG A 93 -5.95 -2.13 13.80
C ARG A 93 -5.93 -0.61 13.66
N GLY A 94 -7.10 0.00 13.54
CA GLY A 94 -7.20 1.44 13.38
C GLY A 94 -6.73 1.93 12.01
N ILE A 95 -6.76 1.08 10.99
CA ILE A 95 -6.37 1.42 9.63
C ILE A 95 -7.60 1.87 8.86
N CYS A 96 -7.52 3.07 8.27
CA CYS A 96 -8.57 3.60 7.41
C CYS A 96 -8.41 3.04 5.99
N VAL A 97 -9.52 2.61 5.38
CA VAL A 97 -9.51 2.10 4.00
C VAL A 97 -10.40 2.99 3.14
N MET A 98 -9.86 3.48 2.05
CA MET A 98 -10.57 4.40 1.16
C MET A 98 -10.69 3.86 -0.27
#